data_d220b45838260c0e9b3d83c28e4c142c
#
_entry.id   d220b45838260c0e9b3d83c28e4c142c
#
_cell.length_a   1.000
_cell.length_b   1.000
_cell.length_c   1.000
_cell.angle_alpha   90.00
_cell.angle_beta   90.00
_cell.angle_gamma   90.00
#
_symmetry.space_group_name_H-M   'P 1'
#
loop_
_entity.id
_entity.type
_entity.pdbx_description
1 polymer ?
#
loop_
_entity_poly.entity_id
_entity_poly.type
_entity_poly.pdbx_seq_one_letter_code
_entity_poly.pdbx_strand_id
1 'polypeptide(L)'
;MIIGITGFIGSGKDTIADYLTTFHGYKRISFAGTLKDACAAVFGWDREMLEGTTKSSREWREQVDPWWSERLNIPELTPRWVLQQWGTEVCRNGFHNDIWVASVENQLRKAKDNIVITDCRFANEVNAIKNAGGITMRVERGDRPKWYDSAVAYNRGPNGNSNWALSKIKLDKAKVHASEYSSVGLKYDHYIDNNGTIDELHNQIEKLINL
;
A
#
# COMPACT_ATOMS: atom_id res chain seq x y z
N MET A 1 -1.65 18.81 -7.19
CA MET A 1 -2.65 17.70 -7.16
C MET A 1 -2.06 16.54 -6.36
N ILE A 2 -2.89 15.81 -5.61
CA ILE A 2 -2.49 14.61 -4.86
C ILE A 2 -3.29 13.44 -5.42
N ILE A 3 -2.61 12.33 -5.77
CA ILE A 3 -3.23 11.12 -6.32
C ILE A 3 -2.86 9.93 -5.46
N GLY A 4 -3.87 9.27 -4.88
CA GLY A 4 -3.73 8.02 -4.16
C GLY A 4 -4.15 6.83 -5.01
N ILE A 5 -3.28 5.84 -5.17
CA ILE A 5 -3.52 4.68 -6.01
C ILE A 5 -3.58 3.42 -5.15
N THR A 6 -4.67 2.65 -5.31
CA THR A 6 -4.81 1.32 -4.73
C THR A 6 -4.94 0.26 -5.83
N GLY A 7 -4.77 -1.00 -5.45
CA GLY A 7 -4.91 -2.15 -6.35
C GLY A 7 -4.05 -3.31 -5.90
N PHE A 8 -4.32 -4.48 -6.40
CA PHE A 8 -3.57 -5.68 -6.06
C PHE A 8 -2.14 -5.67 -6.61
N ILE A 9 -1.31 -6.60 -6.13
CA ILE A 9 0.03 -6.81 -6.68
C ILE A 9 -0.08 -7.08 -8.18
N GLY A 10 0.75 -6.40 -8.99
CA GLY A 10 0.73 -6.56 -10.44
C GLY A 10 -0.39 -5.82 -11.18
N SER A 11 -1.24 -5.04 -10.49
CA SER A 11 -2.34 -4.31 -11.15
C SER A 11 -1.88 -3.12 -12.01
N GLY A 12 -0.61 -2.67 -11.90
CA GLY A 12 -0.08 -1.56 -12.70
C GLY A 12 0.01 -0.22 -11.95
N LYS A 13 -0.13 -0.21 -10.62
CA LYS A 13 0.02 1.02 -9.80
C LYS A 13 1.35 1.72 -10.00
N ASP A 14 2.44 0.94 -10.03
CA ASP A 14 3.78 1.48 -10.22
C ASP A 14 3.96 2.03 -11.62
N THR A 15 3.41 1.36 -12.65
CA THR A 15 3.41 1.85 -14.03
C THR A 15 2.74 3.23 -14.14
N ILE A 16 1.60 3.42 -13.47
CA ILE A 16 0.92 4.73 -13.43
C ILE A 16 1.79 5.76 -12.71
N ALA A 17 2.39 5.41 -11.58
CA ALA A 17 3.24 6.34 -10.85
C ALA A 17 4.49 6.72 -11.64
N ASP A 18 5.13 5.76 -12.32
CA ASP A 18 6.29 6.01 -13.17
C ASP A 18 5.92 6.92 -14.34
N TYR A 19 4.74 6.73 -14.94
CA TYR A 19 4.21 7.62 -15.97
C TYR A 19 4.01 9.05 -15.44
N LEU A 20 3.34 9.21 -14.29
CA LEU A 20 3.09 10.51 -13.67
C LEU A 20 4.39 11.22 -13.26
N THR A 21 5.37 10.49 -12.73
CA THR A 21 6.65 11.07 -12.32
C THR A 21 7.51 11.47 -13.52
N THR A 22 7.52 10.66 -14.57
CA THR A 22 8.37 10.88 -15.75
C THR A 22 7.83 11.99 -16.65
N PHE A 23 6.53 12.03 -16.88
CA PHE A 23 5.94 12.92 -17.89
C PHE A 23 5.15 14.10 -17.31
N HIS A 24 4.73 14.03 -16.05
CA HIS A 24 3.84 15.06 -15.45
C HIS A 24 4.42 15.70 -14.18
N GLY A 25 5.69 15.44 -13.85
CA GLY A 25 6.40 16.09 -12.76
C GLY A 25 5.87 15.77 -11.35
N TYR A 26 5.15 14.66 -11.19
CA TYR A 26 4.71 14.20 -9.87
C TYR A 26 5.90 13.71 -9.05
N LYS A 27 5.85 13.94 -7.74
CA LYS A 27 6.76 13.31 -6.78
C LYS A 27 6.07 12.09 -6.16
N ARG A 28 6.79 10.98 -6.11
CA ARG A 28 6.30 9.76 -5.45
C ARG A 28 6.64 9.79 -3.98
N ILE A 29 5.63 9.58 -3.12
CA ILE A 29 5.78 9.30 -1.69
C ILE A 29 5.03 8.02 -1.33
N SER A 30 5.25 7.48 -0.14
CA SER A 30 4.55 6.26 0.30
C SER A 30 4.27 6.27 1.79
N PHE A 31 3.17 5.63 2.22
CA PHE A 31 2.86 5.43 3.64
C PHE A 31 3.92 4.57 4.34
N ALA A 32 4.50 3.61 3.64
CA ALA A 32 5.59 2.79 4.15
C ALA A 32 6.98 3.45 4.02
N GLY A 33 7.10 4.63 3.42
CA GLY A 33 8.39 5.30 3.21
C GLY A 33 9.14 5.53 4.51
N THR A 34 8.54 6.26 5.43
CA THR A 34 9.14 6.56 6.75
C THR A 34 9.43 5.31 7.57
N LEU A 35 8.58 4.27 7.48
CA LEU A 35 8.88 2.97 8.10
C LEU A 35 10.18 2.36 7.54
N LYS A 36 10.34 2.36 6.22
CA LYS A 36 11.54 1.85 5.57
C LYS A 36 12.78 2.67 5.94
N ASP A 37 12.64 4.00 6.03
CA ASP A 37 13.70 4.89 6.50
C ASP A 37 14.13 4.54 7.93
N ALA A 38 13.18 4.33 8.83
CA ALA A 38 13.45 3.92 10.21
C ALA A 38 14.12 2.54 10.29
N CYS A 39 13.62 1.56 9.53
CA CYS A 39 14.24 0.24 9.47
C CYS A 39 15.65 0.29 8.89
N ALA A 40 15.89 1.06 7.83
CA ALA A 40 17.23 1.24 7.27
C ALA A 40 18.18 1.80 8.31
N ALA A 41 17.77 2.84 9.05
CA ALA A 41 18.59 3.49 10.07
C ALA A 41 18.89 2.56 11.25
N VAL A 42 17.91 1.79 11.72
CA VAL A 42 18.07 0.94 12.93
C VAL A 42 18.81 -0.36 12.60
N PHE A 43 18.49 -1.01 11.49
CA PHE A 43 19.07 -2.30 11.13
C PHE A 43 20.33 -2.19 10.28
N GLY A 44 20.68 -0.99 9.80
CA GLY A 44 21.81 -0.79 8.89
C GLY A 44 21.59 -1.37 7.50
N TRP A 45 20.34 -1.63 7.13
CA TRP A 45 19.98 -2.20 5.84
C TRP A 45 19.97 -1.13 4.74
N ASP A 46 20.29 -1.56 3.51
CA ASP A 46 20.19 -0.70 2.35
C ASP A 46 18.73 -0.25 2.12
N ARG A 47 18.53 1.06 2.05
CA ARG A 47 17.21 1.67 1.91
C ARG A 47 16.53 1.33 0.59
N GLU A 48 17.29 1.21 -0.51
CA GLU A 48 16.78 0.87 -1.83
C GLU A 48 16.35 -0.60 -1.88
N MET A 49 17.09 -1.47 -1.22
CA MET A 49 16.73 -2.88 -1.08
C MET A 49 15.43 -3.04 -0.28
N LEU A 50 15.18 -2.22 0.73
CA LEU A 50 13.91 -2.19 1.47
C LEU A 50 12.73 -1.72 0.59
N GLU A 51 12.96 -1.00 -0.51
CA GLU A 51 11.89 -0.55 -1.40
C GLU A 51 11.18 -1.71 -2.11
N GLY A 52 11.92 -2.73 -2.54
CA GLY A 52 11.38 -3.92 -3.19
C GLY A 52 10.79 -3.66 -4.57
N THR A 53 11.33 -2.70 -5.30
CA THR A 53 10.91 -2.37 -6.66
C THR A 53 11.43 -3.36 -7.68
N THR A 54 12.66 -3.85 -7.50
CA THR A 54 13.31 -4.83 -8.38
C THR A 54 13.04 -6.26 -7.90
N LYS A 55 13.30 -7.24 -8.79
CA LYS A 55 13.25 -8.67 -8.43
C LYS A 55 14.26 -8.98 -7.32
N SER A 56 15.50 -8.52 -7.47
CA SER A 56 16.57 -8.74 -6.49
C SER A 56 16.22 -8.16 -5.11
N SER A 57 15.68 -6.94 -5.06
CA SER A 57 15.29 -6.35 -3.77
C SER A 57 14.10 -7.06 -3.12
N ARG A 58 13.18 -7.62 -3.91
CA ARG A 58 12.10 -8.47 -3.37
C ARG A 58 12.62 -9.77 -2.79
N GLU A 59 13.54 -10.45 -3.50
CA GLU A 59 14.17 -11.68 -3.04
C GLU A 59 15.02 -11.43 -1.78
N TRP A 60 15.80 -10.35 -1.76
CA TRP A 60 16.60 -9.98 -0.60
C TRP A 60 15.75 -9.73 0.65
N ARG A 61 14.59 -9.10 0.55
CA ARG A 61 13.72 -8.90 1.71
C ARG A 61 13.19 -10.18 2.35
N GLU A 62 13.17 -11.27 1.61
CA GLU A 62 12.76 -12.60 2.12
C GLU A 62 13.94 -13.40 2.68
N GLN A 63 15.19 -12.93 2.53
CA GLN A 63 16.35 -13.60 3.06
C GLN A 63 16.49 -13.34 4.57
N VAL A 64 16.90 -14.39 5.28
CA VAL A 64 17.19 -14.28 6.70
C VAL A 64 18.46 -13.46 6.90
N ASP A 65 18.40 -12.46 7.78
CA ASP A 65 19.60 -11.78 8.28
C ASP A 65 20.17 -12.58 9.46
N PRO A 66 21.29 -13.28 9.29
CA PRO A 66 21.79 -14.18 10.30
C PRO A 66 22.28 -13.44 11.56
N TRP A 67 22.87 -12.24 11.37
CA TRP A 67 23.40 -11.48 12.50
C TRP A 67 22.26 -10.97 13.41
N TRP A 68 21.23 -10.37 12.81
CA TRP A 68 20.07 -9.88 13.57
C TRP A 68 19.27 -11.04 14.19
N SER A 69 19.12 -12.16 13.47
CA SER A 69 18.44 -13.36 13.98
C SER A 69 19.11 -13.91 15.24
N GLU A 70 20.44 -14.05 15.21
CA GLU A 70 21.24 -14.52 16.34
C GLU A 70 21.23 -13.50 17.49
N ARG A 71 21.54 -12.24 17.19
CA ARG A 71 21.67 -11.17 18.19
C ARG A 71 20.41 -10.92 18.99
N LEU A 72 19.25 -10.99 18.35
CA LEU A 72 17.93 -10.76 18.96
C LEU A 72 17.26 -12.06 19.42
N ASN A 73 17.84 -13.21 19.14
CA ASN A 73 17.22 -14.53 19.37
C ASN A 73 15.81 -14.65 18.72
N ILE A 74 15.71 -14.17 17.49
CA ILE A 74 14.51 -14.25 16.66
C ILE A 74 14.84 -15.14 15.47
N PRO A 75 14.43 -16.42 15.46
CA PRO A 75 14.67 -17.32 14.32
C PRO A 75 14.10 -16.75 13.02
N GLU A 76 14.87 -16.88 11.94
CA GLU A 76 14.42 -16.51 10.59
C GLU A 76 14.00 -15.04 10.44
N LEU A 77 14.65 -14.11 11.15
CA LEU A 77 14.38 -12.68 11.00
C LEU A 77 14.75 -12.21 9.58
N THR A 78 13.75 -11.77 8.83
CA THR A 78 13.92 -11.20 7.48
C THR A 78 13.54 -9.71 7.47
N PRO A 79 14.09 -8.90 6.56
CA PRO A 79 13.67 -7.51 6.40
C PRO A 79 12.15 -7.37 6.15
N ARG A 80 11.53 -8.29 5.41
CA ARG A 80 10.08 -8.28 5.20
C ARG A 80 9.30 -8.51 6.49
N TRP A 81 9.72 -9.46 7.30
CA TRP A 81 9.11 -9.72 8.59
C TRP A 81 9.21 -8.50 9.52
N VAL A 82 10.38 -7.86 9.58
CA VAL A 82 10.57 -6.63 10.38
C VAL A 82 9.65 -5.51 9.90
N LEU A 83 9.57 -5.27 8.59
CA LEU A 83 8.65 -4.25 8.04
C LEU A 83 7.18 -4.53 8.42
N GLN A 84 6.76 -5.79 8.46
CA GLN A 84 5.41 -6.16 8.88
C GLN A 84 5.21 -5.96 10.38
N GLN A 85 6.15 -6.44 11.20
CA GLN A 85 6.08 -6.32 12.67
C GLN A 85 6.10 -4.85 13.11
N TRP A 86 7.06 -4.07 12.63
CA TRP A 86 7.17 -2.66 13.01
C TRP A 86 6.04 -1.83 12.41
N GLY A 87 5.70 -2.08 11.17
CA GLY A 87 4.65 -1.34 10.48
C GLY A 87 3.27 -1.53 11.11
N THR A 88 2.95 -2.74 11.51
CA THR A 88 1.62 -3.08 12.02
C THR A 88 1.62 -3.28 13.53
N GLU A 89 2.35 -4.29 14.03
CA GLU A 89 2.19 -4.70 15.43
C GLU A 89 2.78 -3.67 16.40
N VAL A 90 3.98 -3.16 16.12
CA VAL A 90 4.65 -2.20 17.02
C VAL A 90 4.08 -0.80 16.83
N CYS A 91 4.06 -0.29 15.60
CA CYS A 91 3.74 1.11 15.38
C CYS A 91 2.23 1.37 15.29
N ARG A 92 1.45 0.61 14.48
CA ARG A 92 0.00 0.84 14.40
C ARG A 92 -0.72 0.36 15.65
N ASN A 93 -0.49 -0.87 16.07
CA ASN A 93 -1.21 -1.48 17.17
C ASN A 93 -0.65 -1.05 18.54
N GLY A 94 0.68 -0.96 18.66
CA GLY A 94 1.36 -0.66 19.92
C GLY A 94 1.53 0.83 20.22
N PHE A 95 1.58 1.71 19.22
CA PHE A 95 1.74 3.15 19.42
C PHE A 95 0.49 3.92 18.98
N HIS A 96 0.20 4.01 17.67
CA HIS A 96 -0.99 4.71 17.16
C HIS A 96 -1.35 4.23 15.76
N ASN A 97 -2.62 3.88 15.54
CA ASN A 97 -3.10 3.35 14.26
C ASN A 97 -2.80 4.28 13.06
N ASP A 98 -2.82 5.58 13.26
CA ASP A 98 -2.62 6.58 12.21
C ASP A 98 -1.18 7.07 12.10
N ILE A 99 -0.19 6.41 12.72
CA ILE A 99 1.20 6.89 12.71
C ILE A 99 1.75 7.12 11.30
N TRP A 100 1.49 6.19 10.38
CA TRP A 100 1.95 6.31 8.99
C TRP A 100 1.10 7.31 8.20
N VAL A 101 -0.17 7.42 8.52
CA VAL A 101 -1.07 8.45 7.97
C VAL A 101 -0.57 9.83 8.36
N ALA A 102 -0.35 10.08 9.65
CA ALA A 102 0.16 11.35 10.16
C ALA A 102 1.53 11.71 9.57
N SER A 103 2.40 10.70 9.34
CA SER A 103 3.68 10.93 8.66
C SER A 103 3.50 11.45 7.23
N VAL A 104 2.59 10.85 6.46
CA VAL A 104 2.29 11.30 5.10
C VAL A 104 1.59 12.65 5.11
N GLU A 105 0.59 12.87 5.96
CA GLU A 105 -0.06 14.18 6.11
C GLU A 105 0.94 15.29 6.43
N ASN A 106 1.92 15.01 7.30
CA ASN A 106 2.99 15.96 7.60
C ASN A 106 3.89 16.26 6.37
N GLN A 107 4.08 15.29 5.48
CA GLN A 107 4.78 15.53 4.20
C GLN A 107 3.90 16.33 3.24
N LEU A 108 2.61 15.95 3.08
CA LEU A 108 1.67 16.61 2.17
C LEU A 108 1.48 18.09 2.50
N ARG A 109 1.34 18.45 3.77
CA ARG A 109 1.19 19.86 4.20
C ARG A 109 2.39 20.75 3.86
N LYS A 110 3.55 20.16 3.60
CA LYS A 110 4.80 20.86 3.23
C LYS A 110 5.08 20.79 1.73
N ALA A 111 4.40 19.89 1.02
CA ALA A 111 4.62 19.68 -0.40
C ALA A 111 4.07 20.85 -1.22
N LYS A 112 4.86 21.27 -2.20
CA LYS A 112 4.46 22.25 -3.23
C LYS A 112 4.24 21.62 -4.59
N ASP A 113 4.63 20.37 -4.71
CA ASP A 113 4.60 19.59 -5.95
C ASP A 113 3.33 18.76 -6.04
N ASN A 114 3.05 18.27 -7.23
CA ASN A 114 2.07 17.21 -7.43
C ASN A 114 2.61 15.90 -6.83
N ILE A 115 1.76 15.17 -6.11
CA ILE A 115 2.14 13.96 -5.36
C ILE A 115 1.38 12.75 -5.86
N VAL A 116 2.07 11.62 -6.03
CA VAL A 116 1.46 10.31 -6.26
C VAL A 116 1.86 9.33 -5.15
N ILE A 117 0.88 8.57 -4.65
CA ILE A 117 1.02 7.58 -3.57
C ILE A 117 0.45 6.25 -4.06
N THR A 118 1.26 5.17 -4.13
CA THR A 118 0.87 3.89 -4.72
C THR A 118 0.64 2.76 -3.73
N ASP A 119 0.85 3.00 -2.45
CA ASP A 119 0.77 1.98 -1.42
C ASP A 119 -0.43 2.18 -0.46
N CYS A 120 -1.50 2.81 -0.94
CA CYS A 120 -2.74 2.95 -0.19
C CYS A 120 -3.40 1.59 0.04
N ARG A 121 -3.43 1.14 1.29
CA ARG A 121 -3.90 -0.21 1.67
C ARG A 121 -5.02 -0.19 2.70
N PHE A 122 -5.16 0.90 3.46
CA PHE A 122 -6.12 1.01 4.56
C PHE A 122 -7.09 2.17 4.34
N ALA A 123 -8.27 2.07 4.96
CA ALA A 123 -9.31 3.08 4.84
C ALA A 123 -8.87 4.47 5.34
N ASN A 124 -8.10 4.52 6.45
CA ASN A 124 -7.55 5.77 6.98
C ASN A 124 -6.56 6.43 6.02
N GLU A 125 -5.76 5.65 5.26
CA GLU A 125 -4.84 6.16 4.23
C GLU A 125 -5.61 6.79 3.05
N VAL A 126 -6.65 6.09 2.57
CA VAL A 126 -7.54 6.61 1.51
C VAL A 126 -8.25 7.90 1.96
N ASN A 127 -8.75 7.92 3.20
CA ASN A 127 -9.41 9.09 3.77
C ASN A 127 -8.44 10.28 3.94
N ALA A 128 -7.20 10.03 4.36
CA ALA A 128 -6.19 11.09 4.49
C ALA A 128 -5.91 11.80 3.15
N ILE A 129 -5.84 11.04 2.06
CA ILE A 129 -5.67 11.62 0.71
C ILE A 129 -6.87 12.48 0.34
N LYS A 130 -8.10 12.01 0.56
CA LYS A 130 -9.32 12.78 0.29
C LYS A 130 -9.40 14.04 1.14
N ASN A 131 -9.08 13.95 2.42
CA ASN A 131 -9.07 15.08 3.34
C ASN A 131 -8.02 16.13 2.96
N ALA A 132 -6.92 15.72 2.34
CA ALA A 132 -5.91 16.63 1.79
C ALA A 132 -6.31 17.23 0.42
N GLY A 133 -7.55 17.03 -0.05
CA GLY A 133 -8.04 17.50 -1.34
C GLY A 133 -7.51 16.70 -2.53
N GLY A 134 -7.00 15.51 -2.28
CA GLY A 134 -6.52 14.60 -3.33
C GLY A 134 -7.63 13.71 -3.89
N ILE A 135 -7.35 13.09 -5.02
CA ILE A 135 -8.19 12.08 -5.66
C ILE A 135 -7.66 10.68 -5.40
N THR A 136 -8.56 9.72 -5.35
CA THR A 136 -8.22 8.32 -5.11
C THR A 136 -8.66 7.45 -6.28
N MET A 137 -7.81 6.53 -6.70
CA MET A 137 -8.11 5.59 -7.77
C MET A 137 -7.80 4.15 -7.38
N ARG A 138 -8.62 3.24 -7.91
CA ARG A 138 -8.39 1.81 -7.81
C ARG A 138 -8.08 1.25 -9.18
N VAL A 139 -6.93 0.58 -9.30
CA VAL A 139 -6.49 -0.08 -10.52
C VAL A 139 -6.82 -1.56 -10.43
N GLU A 140 -7.56 -2.06 -11.41
CA GLU A 140 -7.94 -3.47 -11.52
C GLU A 140 -7.29 -4.07 -12.78
N ARG A 141 -6.73 -5.29 -12.64
CA ARG A 141 -6.13 -6.07 -13.72
C ARG A 141 -6.31 -7.56 -13.43
N GLY A 142 -6.74 -8.31 -14.45
CA GLY A 142 -7.00 -9.74 -14.32
C GLY A 142 -8.18 -10.06 -13.41
N ASP A 143 -8.26 -11.33 -13.02
CA ASP A 143 -9.35 -11.83 -12.20
C ASP A 143 -9.22 -11.42 -10.73
N ARG A 144 -10.36 -11.22 -10.08
CA ARG A 144 -10.43 -10.99 -8.64
C ARG A 144 -10.06 -12.25 -7.87
N PRO A 145 -9.28 -12.11 -6.75
CA PRO A 145 -8.96 -13.26 -5.92
C PRO A 145 -10.22 -13.93 -5.35
N LYS A 146 -10.19 -15.23 -5.12
CA LYS A 146 -11.32 -16.01 -4.57
C LYS A 146 -11.85 -15.51 -3.23
N TRP A 147 -11.03 -14.79 -2.46
CA TRP A 147 -11.40 -14.21 -1.18
C TRP A 147 -12.00 -12.78 -1.28
N TYR A 148 -12.08 -12.20 -2.49
CA TYR A 148 -12.49 -10.81 -2.71
C TYR A 148 -13.84 -10.48 -2.07
N ASP A 149 -14.88 -11.27 -2.31
CA ASP A 149 -16.23 -11.03 -1.76
C ASP A 149 -16.25 -11.14 -0.24
N SER A 150 -15.43 -12.02 0.34
CA SER A 150 -15.25 -12.08 1.79
C SER A 150 -14.59 -10.81 2.34
N ALA A 151 -13.63 -10.23 1.63
CA ALA A 151 -13.03 -8.96 2.00
C ALA A 151 -14.04 -7.81 1.94
N VAL A 152 -14.86 -7.73 0.87
CA VAL A 152 -15.94 -6.73 0.75
C VAL A 152 -16.91 -6.84 1.93
N ALA A 153 -17.35 -8.06 2.25
CA ALA A 153 -18.28 -8.29 3.34
C ALA A 153 -17.68 -7.94 4.71
N TYR A 154 -16.42 -8.30 4.94
CA TYR A 154 -15.72 -7.97 6.17
C TYR A 154 -15.51 -6.46 6.34
N ASN A 155 -15.05 -5.77 5.30
CA ASN A 155 -14.76 -4.32 5.36
C ASN A 155 -16.00 -3.43 5.50
N ARG A 156 -17.20 -3.94 5.19
CA ARG A 156 -18.48 -3.27 5.48
C ARG A 156 -18.79 -3.19 6.98
N GLY A 157 -18.08 -3.94 7.81
CA GLY A 157 -18.26 -3.98 9.25
C GLY A 157 -19.41 -4.87 9.71
N PRO A 158 -19.57 -5.00 11.04
CA PRO A 158 -20.57 -5.90 11.64
C PRO A 158 -22.01 -5.37 11.54
N ASN A 159 -22.21 -4.08 11.40
CA ASN A 159 -23.54 -3.47 11.44
C ASN A 159 -24.38 -3.85 10.22
N GLY A 160 -25.42 -4.66 10.43
CA GLY A 160 -26.32 -5.14 9.39
C GLY A 160 -25.71 -6.23 8.46
N ASN A 161 -24.57 -6.78 8.81
CA ASN A 161 -23.90 -7.80 8.02
C ASN A 161 -23.77 -9.11 8.79
N SER A 162 -24.76 -10.01 8.62
CA SER A 162 -24.77 -11.35 9.25
C SER A 162 -23.56 -12.23 8.87
N ASN A 163 -22.89 -11.90 7.76
CA ASN A 163 -21.75 -12.67 7.25
C ASN A 163 -20.39 -12.09 7.69
N TRP A 164 -20.35 -11.01 8.48
CA TRP A 164 -19.11 -10.35 8.87
C TRP A 164 -18.09 -11.29 9.53
N ALA A 165 -18.52 -11.97 10.60
CA ALA A 165 -17.65 -12.92 11.33
C ALA A 165 -17.20 -14.09 10.46
N LEU A 166 -18.12 -14.66 9.65
CA LEU A 166 -17.80 -15.74 8.73
C LEU A 166 -16.79 -15.28 7.66
N SER A 167 -16.90 -14.05 7.19
CA SER A 167 -15.98 -13.47 6.23
C SER A 167 -14.57 -13.33 6.80
N LYS A 168 -14.44 -12.92 8.08
CA LYS A 168 -13.14 -12.91 8.77
C LYS A 168 -12.52 -14.30 8.83
N ILE A 169 -13.30 -15.32 9.23
CA ILE A 169 -12.82 -16.70 9.28
C ILE A 169 -12.34 -17.19 7.90
N LYS A 170 -13.04 -16.82 6.82
CA LYS A 170 -12.61 -17.18 5.45
C LYS A 170 -11.30 -16.50 5.06
N LEU A 171 -11.12 -15.24 5.41
CA LEU A 171 -9.88 -14.51 5.15
C LEU A 171 -8.69 -15.11 5.93
N ASP A 172 -8.90 -15.47 7.20
CA ASP A 172 -7.89 -16.11 8.04
C ASP A 172 -7.50 -17.50 7.50
N LYS A 173 -8.48 -18.29 7.08
CA LYS A 173 -8.22 -19.59 6.41
C LYS A 173 -7.46 -19.43 5.10
N ALA A 174 -7.73 -18.38 4.36
CA ALA A 174 -7.00 -18.06 3.13
C ALA A 174 -5.61 -17.47 3.39
N LYS A 175 -5.23 -17.23 4.67
CA LYS A 175 -3.95 -16.65 5.10
C LYS A 175 -3.63 -15.32 4.42
N VAL A 176 -4.67 -14.50 4.19
CA VAL A 176 -4.51 -13.18 3.55
C VAL A 176 -4.22 -12.14 4.62
N HIS A 177 -3.11 -11.45 4.49
CA HIS A 177 -2.76 -10.37 5.43
C HIS A 177 -3.71 -9.17 5.29
N ALA A 178 -3.97 -8.46 6.39
CA ALA A 178 -4.89 -7.31 6.41
C ALA A 178 -4.56 -6.25 5.37
N SER A 179 -3.29 -5.96 5.14
CA SER A 179 -2.86 -4.98 4.14
C SER A 179 -3.23 -5.34 2.69
N GLU A 180 -3.59 -6.58 2.41
CA GLU A 180 -4.01 -7.00 1.06
C GLU A 180 -5.52 -6.81 0.83
N TYR A 181 -6.32 -6.96 1.88
CA TYR A 181 -7.78 -6.91 1.75
C TYR A 181 -8.44 -5.64 2.31
N SER A 182 -7.78 -4.87 3.16
CA SER A 182 -8.41 -3.72 3.85
C SER A 182 -8.84 -2.58 2.91
N SER A 183 -8.27 -2.50 1.70
CA SER A 183 -8.68 -1.54 0.68
C SER A 183 -9.83 -2.03 -0.20
N VAL A 184 -10.25 -3.30 -0.07
CA VAL A 184 -11.29 -3.89 -0.92
C VAL A 184 -12.67 -3.40 -0.49
N GLY A 185 -13.48 -2.97 -1.46
CA GLY A 185 -14.84 -2.48 -1.21
C GLY A 185 -14.93 -1.04 -0.68
N LEU A 186 -13.82 -0.32 -0.56
CA LEU A 186 -13.83 1.12 -0.30
C LEU A 186 -14.34 1.88 -1.54
N LYS A 187 -14.84 3.09 -1.32
CA LYS A 187 -15.25 3.99 -2.41
C LYS A 187 -14.06 4.82 -2.87
N TYR A 188 -13.77 4.74 -4.16
CA TYR A 188 -12.75 5.51 -4.84
C TYR A 188 -13.39 6.53 -5.78
N ASP A 189 -12.69 7.60 -6.08
CA ASP A 189 -13.17 8.63 -7.00
C ASP A 189 -13.13 8.10 -8.44
N HIS A 190 -12.13 7.25 -8.76
CA HIS A 190 -11.96 6.64 -10.07
C HIS A 190 -11.62 5.15 -9.99
N TYR A 191 -12.03 4.41 -11.02
CA TYR A 191 -11.68 3.00 -11.24
C TYR A 191 -10.99 2.89 -12.59
N ILE A 192 -9.78 2.34 -12.61
CA ILE A 192 -8.93 2.20 -13.79
C ILE A 192 -8.89 0.73 -14.17
N ASP A 193 -9.33 0.44 -15.38
CA ASP A 193 -9.19 -0.88 -15.99
C ASP A 193 -7.85 -0.99 -16.72
N ASN A 194 -6.96 -1.85 -16.23
CA ASN A 194 -5.64 -2.10 -16.81
C ASN A 194 -5.56 -3.50 -17.45
N ASN A 195 -6.63 -3.93 -18.12
CA ASN A 195 -6.64 -5.19 -18.89
C ASN A 195 -6.20 -5.00 -20.34
N GLY A 196 -6.10 -3.77 -20.79
CA GLY A 196 -5.70 -3.41 -22.15
C GLY A 196 -4.20 -3.13 -22.31
N THR A 197 -3.90 -2.29 -23.28
CA THR A 197 -2.53 -1.86 -23.62
C THR A 197 -2.02 -0.78 -22.67
N ILE A 198 -0.72 -0.52 -22.70
CA ILE A 198 -0.10 0.57 -21.95
C ILE A 198 -0.61 1.94 -22.40
N ASP A 199 -0.87 2.13 -23.71
CA ASP A 199 -1.40 3.37 -24.25
C ASP A 199 -2.82 3.64 -23.78
N GLU A 200 -3.65 2.61 -23.67
CA GLU A 200 -5.00 2.72 -23.11
C GLU A 200 -4.95 3.11 -21.62
N LEU A 201 -4.01 2.56 -20.87
CA LEU A 201 -3.78 2.94 -19.47
C LEU A 201 -3.38 4.42 -19.39
N HIS A 202 -2.39 4.85 -20.16
CA HIS A 202 -1.94 6.24 -20.18
C HIS A 202 -3.07 7.19 -20.58
N ASN A 203 -3.87 6.84 -21.60
CA ASN A 203 -5.02 7.65 -22.03
C ASN A 203 -6.10 7.78 -20.93
N GLN A 204 -6.31 6.76 -20.08
CA GLN A 204 -7.20 6.86 -18.93
C GLN A 204 -6.65 7.86 -17.91
N ILE A 205 -5.33 7.83 -17.64
CA ILE A 205 -4.68 8.74 -16.68
C ILE A 205 -4.71 10.17 -17.20
N GLU A 206 -4.40 10.41 -18.48
CA GLU A 206 -4.47 11.75 -19.09
C GLU A 206 -5.82 12.43 -18.91
N LYS A 207 -6.91 11.67 -19.10
CA LYS A 207 -8.26 12.20 -18.90
C LYS A 207 -8.54 12.62 -17.46
N LEU A 208 -7.85 12.01 -16.48
CA LEU A 208 -8.03 12.30 -15.05
C LEU A 208 -7.22 13.51 -14.57
N ILE A 209 -6.01 13.69 -15.10
CA ILE A 209 -5.13 14.78 -14.65
C ILE A 209 -5.40 16.10 -15.37
N ASN A 210 -6.14 16.06 -16.49
CA ASN A 210 -6.56 17.24 -17.27
C ASN A 210 -7.98 17.72 -16.94
N LEU A 211 -8.61 17.16 -15.90
CA LEU A 211 -9.89 17.62 -15.34
C LEU A 211 -9.66 18.77 -14.34
#